data_74cbba21109eaa082622ff34c19c3782
#
_entry.id   74cbba21109eaa082622ff34c19c3782
#
_cell.length_a   1.000
_cell.length_b   1.000
_cell.length_c   1.000
_cell.angle_alpha   90.00
_cell.angle_beta   90.00
_cell.angle_gamma   90.00
#
_symmetry.space_group_name_H-M   'P 1'
#
loop_
_entity.id
_entity.type
_entity.pdbx_description
1 polymer ?
#
loop_
_entity_poly.entity_id
_entity_poly.type
_entity_poly.pdbx_seq_one_letter_code
_entity_poly.pdbx_strand_id
1 'polypeptide(L)'
;MASVTYGKTLLKVDEVSLQYDGRPILKNVSAEIKDIIRADCVQGQVVGFLGPSGIGKTQLFRIIAGLNKPTSGRVTINGQNCPVQAGEVGVVAQDYPLFEHRTVLSNLLLAASQKEKDEKAAHDKVVQYLNDFELLDKARLYPVQLSGGQRQRCAIIQQILCSDHFLLMDEPFSGLDLLMLEKTSELIQKVANMDELNTIIVVTHDITAAAAVADHLWLMGRDHDAKGDPLPGSHIVETYDLIERDLCWHPQIITHPRFVDFVREVKERFRTL
;
A
#
# COMPACT_ATOMS: atom_id res chain seq x y z
N MET A 1 -6.69 8.15 24.87
CA MET A 1 -6.20 7.27 23.78
C MET A 1 -6.81 5.89 23.97
N ALA A 2 -7.45 5.32 22.94
CA ALA A 2 -7.85 3.91 22.99
C ALA A 2 -6.57 3.07 23.11
N SER A 3 -6.61 2.02 23.97
CA SER A 3 -5.45 1.12 24.11
C SER A 3 -5.28 0.34 22.83
N VAL A 4 -4.18 0.55 22.13
CA VAL A 4 -3.78 -0.22 20.95
C VAL A 4 -2.87 -1.36 21.41
N THR A 5 -3.10 -2.57 20.89
CA THR A 5 -2.22 -3.71 21.10
C THR A 5 -1.84 -4.32 19.75
N TYR A 6 -0.64 -4.88 19.67
CA TYR A 6 -0.17 -5.54 18.46
C TYR A 6 -0.39 -7.04 18.56
N GLY A 7 -1.08 -7.60 17.57
CA GLY A 7 -1.42 -9.00 17.46
C GLY A 7 -0.38 -9.84 16.68
N LYS A 8 -0.89 -10.76 15.86
CA LYS A 8 -0.06 -11.66 15.04
C LYS A 8 0.65 -10.90 13.92
N THR A 9 1.77 -11.47 13.43
CA THR A 9 2.45 -10.99 12.23
C THR A 9 1.59 -11.27 11.00
N LEU A 10 1.24 -10.21 10.27
CA LEU A 10 0.49 -10.29 9.02
C LEU A 10 1.42 -10.41 7.80
N LEU A 11 2.51 -9.62 7.78
CA LEU A 11 3.53 -9.67 6.73
C LEU A 11 4.92 -9.59 7.35
N LYS A 12 5.85 -10.42 6.86
CA LYS A 12 7.25 -10.38 7.25
C LYS A 12 8.14 -10.36 6.02
N VAL A 13 9.00 -9.35 5.95
CA VAL A 13 10.16 -9.28 5.05
C VAL A 13 11.37 -9.73 5.85
N ASP A 14 12.02 -10.82 5.45
CA ASP A 14 13.05 -11.50 6.22
C ASP A 14 14.37 -11.50 5.44
N GLU A 15 15.27 -10.58 5.78
CA GLU A 15 16.62 -10.43 5.21
C GLU A 15 16.67 -10.41 3.66
N VAL A 16 15.68 -9.75 3.04
CA VAL A 16 15.56 -9.69 1.59
C VAL A 16 16.69 -8.90 0.97
N SER A 17 17.43 -9.55 0.05
CA SER A 17 18.44 -8.90 -0.79
C SER A 17 18.14 -9.15 -2.26
N LEU A 18 18.47 -8.17 -3.10
CA LEU A 18 18.30 -8.25 -4.55
C LEU A 18 19.50 -7.63 -5.24
N GLN A 19 20.04 -8.34 -6.23
CA GLN A 19 21.12 -7.81 -7.08
C GLN A 19 20.86 -8.17 -8.56
N TYR A 20 21.29 -7.27 -9.42
CA TYR A 20 21.31 -7.47 -10.87
C TYR A 20 22.75 -7.32 -11.37
N ASP A 21 23.24 -8.31 -12.10
CA ASP A 21 24.61 -8.34 -12.65
C ASP A 21 25.68 -8.01 -11.59
N GLY A 22 25.51 -8.58 -10.37
CA GLY A 22 26.41 -8.36 -9.23
C GLY A 22 26.27 -6.99 -8.55
N ARG A 23 25.37 -6.13 -9.01
CA ARG A 23 25.12 -4.81 -8.38
C ARG A 23 23.98 -4.94 -7.37
N PRO A 24 24.23 -4.66 -6.08
CA PRO A 24 23.18 -4.69 -5.06
C PRO A 24 22.16 -3.57 -5.29
N ILE A 25 20.88 -3.94 -5.30
CA ILE A 25 19.75 -3.01 -5.32
C ILE A 25 19.14 -2.93 -3.93
N LEU A 26 18.89 -4.10 -3.32
CA LEU A 26 18.41 -4.23 -1.94
C LEU A 26 19.42 -5.04 -1.15
N LYS A 27 19.60 -4.70 0.14
CA LYS A 27 20.57 -5.34 1.02
C LYS A 27 19.95 -5.60 2.39
N ASN A 28 19.73 -6.87 2.71
CA ASN A 28 19.22 -7.34 4.01
C ASN A 28 18.02 -6.55 4.54
N VAL A 29 17.04 -6.30 3.67
CA VAL A 29 15.82 -5.60 4.05
C VAL A 29 15.01 -6.48 4.97
N SER A 30 14.73 -5.99 6.18
CA SER A 30 13.89 -6.66 7.16
C SER A 30 12.82 -5.72 7.67
N ALA A 31 11.56 -6.19 7.68
CA ALA A 31 10.42 -5.46 8.19
C ALA A 31 9.30 -6.41 8.59
N GLU A 32 8.45 -5.96 9.48
CA GLU A 32 7.31 -6.73 9.96
C GLU A 32 6.08 -5.82 10.07
N ILE A 33 4.94 -6.32 9.59
CA ILE A 33 3.64 -5.72 9.82
C ILE A 33 2.88 -6.63 10.76
N LYS A 34 2.48 -6.11 11.91
CA LYS A 34 1.66 -6.78 12.91
C LYS A 34 0.24 -6.26 12.84
N ASP A 35 -0.69 -7.13 13.16
CA ASP A 35 -2.09 -6.77 13.33
C ASP A 35 -2.26 -5.69 14.41
N ILE A 36 -3.03 -4.64 14.11
CA ILE A 36 -3.34 -3.54 15.03
C ILE A 36 -4.71 -3.83 15.64
N ILE A 37 -4.74 -4.16 16.93
CA ILE A 37 -5.97 -4.50 17.64
C ILE A 37 -6.42 -3.28 18.46
N ARG A 38 -7.62 -2.80 18.17
CA ARG A 38 -8.35 -1.78 18.95
C ARG A 38 -9.62 -2.36 19.52
N ALA A 39 -9.87 -2.09 20.79
CA ALA A 39 -11.03 -2.64 21.49
C ALA A 39 -12.38 -2.04 21.06
N ASP A 40 -12.36 -0.88 20.43
CA ASP A 40 -13.52 -0.03 20.16
C ASP A 40 -13.96 0.03 18.70
N CYS A 41 -13.17 -0.53 17.77
CA CYS A 41 -13.53 -0.51 16.34
C CYS A 41 -12.87 -1.64 15.53
N VAL A 42 -13.53 -1.99 14.44
CA VAL A 42 -12.93 -2.80 13.36
C VAL A 42 -12.04 -1.86 12.56
N GLN A 43 -10.77 -2.20 12.43
CA GLN A 43 -9.82 -1.37 11.73
C GLN A 43 -8.70 -2.20 11.12
N GLY A 44 -8.50 -2.06 9.81
CA GLY A 44 -7.28 -2.47 9.15
C GLY A 44 -6.18 -1.42 9.30
N GLN A 45 -5.12 -1.54 8.54
CA GLN A 45 -3.95 -0.67 8.68
C GLN A 45 -3.35 -0.22 7.35
N VAL A 46 -2.64 0.90 7.40
CA VAL A 46 -1.91 1.47 6.27
C VAL A 46 -0.44 1.64 6.63
N VAL A 47 0.45 1.08 5.82
CA VAL A 47 1.89 1.27 5.94
C VAL A 47 2.38 2.12 4.78
N GLY A 48 2.93 3.28 5.09
CA GLY A 48 3.57 4.16 4.11
C GLY A 48 5.02 3.74 3.86
N PHE A 49 5.39 3.56 2.61
CA PHE A 49 6.72 3.17 2.22
C PHE A 49 7.40 4.29 1.43
N LEU A 50 8.30 4.98 2.08
CA LEU A 50 8.95 6.19 1.60
C LEU A 50 10.39 5.95 1.15
N GLY A 51 10.87 6.78 0.25
CA GLY A 51 12.28 6.82 -0.14
C GLY A 51 12.50 7.61 -1.42
N PRO A 52 13.73 8.07 -1.70
CA PRO A 52 14.07 8.77 -2.92
C PRO A 52 13.77 7.96 -4.20
N SER A 53 13.64 8.65 -5.32
CA SER A 53 13.52 7.98 -6.62
C SER A 53 14.78 7.14 -6.90
N GLY A 54 14.61 5.94 -7.46
CA GLY A 54 15.72 5.04 -7.78
C GLY A 54 16.34 4.30 -6.58
N ILE A 55 15.80 4.44 -5.35
CA ILE A 55 16.28 3.75 -4.15
C ILE A 55 15.94 2.24 -4.12
N GLY A 56 15.09 1.74 -5.02
CA GLY A 56 14.69 0.33 -5.05
C GLY A 56 13.30 0.03 -4.51
N LYS A 57 12.47 1.03 -4.17
CA LYS A 57 11.10 0.84 -3.67
C LYS A 57 10.28 -0.10 -4.55
N THR A 58 10.27 0.14 -5.86
CA THR A 58 9.54 -0.69 -6.82
C THR A 58 10.02 -2.14 -6.85
N GLN A 59 11.31 -2.39 -6.58
CA GLN A 59 11.83 -3.76 -6.53
C GLN A 59 11.36 -4.48 -5.26
N LEU A 60 11.42 -3.82 -4.11
CA LEU A 60 10.88 -4.38 -2.87
C LEU A 60 9.36 -4.58 -2.96
N PHE A 61 8.64 -3.61 -3.52
CA PHE A 61 7.22 -3.71 -3.85
C PHE A 61 6.91 -4.98 -4.66
N ARG A 62 7.66 -5.23 -5.75
CA ARG A 62 7.47 -6.43 -6.58
C ARG A 62 7.78 -7.74 -5.85
N ILE A 63 8.75 -7.71 -4.92
CA ILE A 63 9.07 -8.88 -4.10
C ILE A 63 7.95 -9.14 -3.08
N ILE A 64 7.42 -8.10 -2.43
CA ILE A 64 6.29 -8.21 -1.50
C ILE A 64 5.04 -8.71 -2.23
N ALA A 65 4.83 -8.30 -3.48
CA ALA A 65 3.72 -8.76 -4.32
C ALA A 65 3.90 -10.20 -4.88
N GLY A 66 5.05 -10.85 -4.63
CA GLY A 66 5.36 -12.16 -5.21
C GLY A 66 5.66 -12.12 -6.72
N LEU A 67 5.81 -10.91 -7.31
CA LEU A 67 6.06 -10.71 -8.74
C LEU A 67 7.54 -10.80 -9.12
N ASN A 68 8.43 -10.72 -8.14
CA ASN A 68 9.88 -10.85 -8.33
C ASN A 68 10.47 -11.70 -7.19
N LYS A 69 11.45 -12.54 -7.51
CA LYS A 69 12.15 -13.34 -6.51
C LYS A 69 13.36 -12.57 -6.00
N PRO A 70 13.59 -12.50 -4.67
CA PRO A 70 14.82 -11.94 -4.14
C PRO A 70 16.03 -12.86 -4.44
N THR A 71 17.24 -12.31 -4.41
CA THR A 71 18.48 -13.09 -4.51
C THR A 71 18.70 -13.93 -3.24
N SER A 72 18.33 -13.38 -2.08
CA SER A 72 18.29 -14.06 -0.78
C SER A 72 17.20 -13.48 0.12
N GLY A 73 16.88 -14.18 1.19
CA GLY A 73 15.76 -13.83 2.06
C GLY A 73 14.40 -14.23 1.48
N ARG A 74 13.33 -13.80 2.13
CA ARG A 74 11.96 -14.14 1.72
C ARG A 74 10.95 -13.14 2.27
N VAL A 75 9.78 -13.11 1.66
CA VAL A 75 8.59 -12.44 2.20
C VAL A 75 7.53 -13.49 2.49
N THR A 76 6.90 -13.40 3.64
CA THR A 76 5.81 -14.29 4.06
C THR A 76 4.62 -13.47 4.53
N ILE A 77 3.40 -13.99 4.36
CA ILE A 77 2.15 -13.38 4.81
C ILE A 77 1.38 -14.34 5.71
N ASN A 78 0.54 -13.80 6.59
CA ASN A 78 -0.36 -14.55 7.48
C ASN A 78 0.32 -15.65 8.31
N GLY A 79 1.60 -15.48 8.68
CA GLY A 79 2.37 -16.48 9.42
C GLY A 79 2.67 -17.77 8.64
N GLN A 80 2.49 -17.77 7.33
CA GLN A 80 2.83 -18.90 6.47
C GLN A 80 4.34 -19.13 6.43
N ASN A 81 4.75 -20.39 6.28
CA ASN A 81 6.17 -20.72 6.11
C ASN A 81 6.65 -20.63 4.64
N CYS A 82 5.72 -20.48 3.70
CA CYS A 82 6.00 -20.38 2.28
C CYS A 82 6.20 -18.92 1.87
N PRO A 83 7.14 -18.62 0.95
CA PRO A 83 7.25 -17.28 0.37
C PRO A 83 5.97 -16.88 -0.35
N VAL A 84 5.63 -15.59 -0.26
CA VAL A 84 4.50 -14.99 -0.97
C VAL A 84 4.56 -15.27 -2.48
N GLN A 85 3.41 -15.54 -3.07
CA GLN A 85 3.26 -15.81 -4.51
C GLN A 85 2.42 -14.73 -5.19
N ALA A 86 2.61 -14.60 -6.51
CA ALA A 86 1.81 -13.69 -7.31
C ALA A 86 0.31 -14.02 -7.22
N GLY A 87 -0.53 -13.03 -6.95
CA GLY A 87 -1.96 -13.16 -6.77
C GLY A 87 -2.43 -13.23 -5.31
N GLU A 88 -1.54 -13.49 -4.33
CA GLU A 88 -1.89 -13.44 -2.91
C GLU A 88 -2.02 -11.99 -2.41
N VAL A 89 -1.25 -11.09 -2.99
CA VAL A 89 -1.26 -9.65 -2.69
C VAL A 89 -1.81 -8.89 -3.88
N GLY A 90 -2.81 -8.06 -3.67
CA GLY A 90 -3.36 -7.18 -4.70
C GLY A 90 -2.39 -6.06 -5.05
N VAL A 91 -2.32 -5.69 -6.33
CA VAL A 91 -1.42 -4.66 -6.82
C VAL A 91 -2.20 -3.62 -7.60
N VAL A 92 -2.21 -2.39 -7.10
CA VAL A 92 -2.73 -1.22 -7.81
C VAL A 92 -1.55 -0.43 -8.34
N ALA A 93 -1.27 -0.58 -9.64
CA ALA A 93 -0.22 0.16 -10.31
C ALA A 93 -0.64 1.62 -10.59
N GLN A 94 0.33 2.50 -10.78
CA GLN A 94 0.14 3.94 -10.97
C GLN A 94 -0.79 4.32 -12.12
N ASP A 95 -0.84 3.52 -13.19
CA ASP A 95 -1.66 3.75 -14.39
C ASP A 95 -3.05 3.10 -14.32
N TYR A 96 -3.38 2.45 -13.19
CA TYR A 96 -4.68 1.79 -12.94
C TYR A 96 -5.13 0.90 -14.10
N PRO A 97 -4.37 -0.16 -14.47
CA PRO A 97 -4.64 -0.97 -15.63
C PRO A 97 -5.97 -1.73 -15.51
N LEU A 98 -6.81 -1.58 -16.52
CA LEU A 98 -8.08 -2.28 -16.68
C LEU A 98 -8.14 -2.87 -18.09
N PHE A 99 -8.98 -3.87 -18.29
CA PHE A 99 -9.23 -4.41 -19.63
C PHE A 99 -10.10 -3.41 -20.43
N GLU A 100 -9.48 -2.65 -21.33
CA GLU A 100 -10.11 -1.55 -22.08
C GLU A 100 -11.28 -2.01 -22.95
N HIS A 101 -11.30 -3.25 -23.40
CA HIS A 101 -12.36 -3.87 -24.22
C HIS A 101 -13.52 -4.44 -23.39
N ARG A 102 -13.48 -4.30 -22.06
CA ARG A 102 -14.51 -4.76 -21.15
C ARG A 102 -15.14 -3.57 -20.40
N THR A 103 -16.44 -3.68 -20.10
CA THR A 103 -17.10 -2.70 -19.22
C THR A 103 -16.54 -2.77 -17.79
N VAL A 104 -16.79 -1.75 -16.98
CA VAL A 104 -16.46 -1.73 -15.55
C VAL A 104 -16.99 -2.98 -14.85
N LEU A 105 -18.27 -3.28 -15.01
CA LEU A 105 -18.87 -4.50 -14.44
C LEU A 105 -18.15 -5.77 -14.88
N SER A 106 -17.84 -5.90 -16.16
CA SER A 106 -17.18 -7.10 -16.71
C SER A 106 -15.73 -7.24 -16.26
N ASN A 107 -15.00 -6.13 -16.01
CA ASN A 107 -13.68 -6.13 -15.39
C ASN A 107 -13.76 -6.69 -13.96
N LEU A 108 -14.72 -6.22 -13.18
CA LEU A 108 -14.87 -6.60 -11.76
C LEU A 108 -15.40 -8.03 -11.60
N LEU A 109 -16.34 -8.46 -12.45
CA LEU A 109 -16.80 -9.86 -12.44
C LEU A 109 -15.66 -10.85 -12.75
N LEU A 110 -14.77 -10.50 -13.68
CA LEU A 110 -13.59 -11.33 -13.96
C LEU A 110 -12.68 -11.45 -12.73
N ALA A 111 -12.48 -10.38 -11.98
CA ALA A 111 -11.70 -10.40 -10.75
C ALA A 111 -12.41 -11.23 -9.66
N ALA A 112 -13.71 -11.02 -9.45
CA ALA A 112 -14.48 -11.75 -8.46
C ALA A 112 -14.50 -13.26 -8.71
N SER A 113 -14.57 -13.69 -9.98
CA SER A 113 -14.59 -15.12 -10.36
C SER A 113 -13.30 -15.88 -10.04
N GLN A 114 -12.22 -15.20 -9.68
CA GLN A 114 -10.99 -15.85 -9.22
C GLN A 114 -11.18 -16.54 -7.86
N LYS A 115 -12.01 -15.95 -7.00
CA LYS A 115 -12.25 -16.46 -5.64
C LYS A 115 -13.67 -17.00 -5.46
N GLU A 116 -14.67 -16.35 -6.02
CA GLU A 116 -16.07 -16.73 -5.90
C GLU A 116 -16.49 -17.57 -7.13
N LYS A 117 -16.92 -18.79 -6.87
CA LYS A 117 -17.34 -19.74 -7.92
C LYS A 117 -18.82 -19.65 -8.25
N ASP A 118 -19.63 -19.13 -7.32
CA ASP A 118 -21.04 -18.85 -7.56
C ASP A 118 -21.17 -17.53 -8.32
N GLU A 119 -21.67 -17.59 -9.55
CA GLU A 119 -21.83 -16.42 -10.42
C GLU A 119 -22.75 -15.36 -9.81
N LYS A 120 -23.81 -15.78 -9.10
CA LYS A 120 -24.73 -14.86 -8.46
C LYS A 120 -24.06 -14.17 -7.27
N ALA A 121 -23.38 -14.92 -6.41
CA ALA A 121 -22.62 -14.35 -5.28
C ALA A 121 -21.54 -13.38 -5.77
N ALA A 122 -20.79 -13.75 -6.82
CA ALA A 122 -19.81 -12.86 -7.46
C ALA A 122 -20.45 -11.57 -7.97
N HIS A 123 -21.61 -11.68 -8.65
CA HIS A 123 -22.32 -10.51 -9.16
C HIS A 123 -22.83 -9.61 -8.02
N ASP A 124 -23.49 -10.17 -7.01
CA ASP A 124 -24.02 -9.42 -5.89
C ASP A 124 -22.91 -8.69 -5.14
N LYS A 125 -21.77 -9.35 -4.92
CA LYS A 125 -20.56 -8.75 -4.32
C LYS A 125 -20.02 -7.58 -5.16
N VAL A 126 -19.91 -7.75 -6.48
CA VAL A 126 -19.45 -6.68 -7.38
C VAL A 126 -20.41 -5.49 -7.35
N VAL A 127 -21.73 -5.72 -7.37
CA VAL A 127 -22.72 -4.65 -7.29
C VAL A 127 -22.62 -3.90 -5.96
N GLN A 128 -22.42 -4.61 -4.86
CA GLN A 128 -22.18 -3.99 -3.56
C GLN A 128 -20.96 -3.07 -3.59
N TYR A 129 -19.80 -3.55 -4.05
CA TYR A 129 -18.58 -2.71 -4.16
C TYR A 129 -18.77 -1.52 -5.11
N LEU A 130 -19.45 -1.71 -6.24
CA LEU A 130 -19.77 -0.60 -7.14
C LEU A 130 -20.61 0.48 -6.46
N ASN A 131 -21.56 0.07 -5.63
CA ASN A 131 -22.37 1.01 -4.84
C ASN A 131 -21.52 1.71 -3.76
N ASP A 132 -20.75 0.95 -2.99
CA ASP A 132 -19.92 1.47 -1.90
C ASP A 132 -18.85 2.46 -2.39
N PHE A 133 -18.37 2.29 -3.62
CA PHE A 133 -17.38 3.14 -4.26
C PHE A 133 -17.97 4.19 -5.22
N GLU A 134 -19.30 4.35 -5.23
CA GLU A 134 -20.03 5.34 -6.07
C GLU A 134 -19.74 5.17 -7.57
N LEU A 135 -19.74 3.93 -8.04
CA LEU A 135 -19.49 3.57 -9.44
C LEU A 135 -20.65 2.77 -10.07
N LEU A 136 -21.76 2.57 -9.35
CA LEU A 136 -22.84 1.73 -9.84
C LEU A 136 -23.46 2.25 -11.16
N ASP A 137 -23.60 3.56 -11.30
CA ASP A 137 -24.07 4.23 -12.51
C ASP A 137 -23.06 4.14 -13.68
N LYS A 138 -21.81 3.78 -13.40
CA LYS A 138 -20.72 3.60 -14.37
C LYS A 138 -20.50 2.13 -14.77
N ALA A 139 -21.26 1.18 -14.20
CA ALA A 139 -21.07 -0.26 -14.41
C ALA A 139 -21.01 -0.70 -15.88
N ARG A 140 -21.77 0.00 -16.77
CA ARG A 140 -21.83 -0.29 -18.20
C ARG A 140 -20.83 0.48 -19.06
N LEU A 141 -20.07 1.43 -18.47
CA LEU A 141 -19.06 2.20 -19.17
C LEU A 141 -17.79 1.37 -19.38
N TYR A 142 -16.99 1.77 -20.35
CA TYR A 142 -15.66 1.24 -20.60
C TYR A 142 -14.60 2.08 -19.85
N PRO A 143 -13.42 1.52 -19.51
CA PRO A 143 -12.38 2.24 -18.77
C PRO A 143 -11.99 3.59 -19.39
N VAL A 144 -11.96 3.70 -20.71
CA VAL A 144 -11.65 4.94 -21.44
C VAL A 144 -12.65 6.08 -21.16
N GLN A 145 -13.85 5.75 -20.70
CA GLN A 145 -14.92 6.71 -20.39
C GLN A 145 -14.90 7.18 -18.93
N LEU A 146 -14.02 6.62 -18.11
CA LEU A 146 -13.89 6.95 -16.70
C LEU A 146 -12.95 8.14 -16.48
N SER A 147 -13.25 8.97 -15.47
CA SER A 147 -12.25 9.91 -14.95
C SER A 147 -11.12 9.16 -14.24
N GLY A 148 -9.97 9.83 -14.02
CA GLY A 148 -8.83 9.22 -13.33
C GLY A 148 -9.22 8.64 -11.96
N GLY A 149 -9.96 9.38 -11.14
CA GLY A 149 -10.42 8.89 -9.83
C GLY A 149 -11.44 7.75 -9.91
N GLN A 150 -12.31 7.72 -10.94
CA GLN A 150 -13.20 6.59 -11.18
C GLN A 150 -12.42 5.35 -11.60
N ARG A 151 -11.41 5.51 -12.46
CA ARG A 151 -10.51 4.44 -12.90
C ARG A 151 -9.72 3.87 -11.72
N GLN A 152 -9.17 4.73 -10.86
CA GLN A 152 -8.49 4.35 -9.63
C GLN A 152 -9.40 3.52 -8.72
N ARG A 153 -10.61 3.98 -8.41
CA ARG A 153 -11.59 3.24 -7.60
C ARG A 153 -11.92 1.88 -8.21
N CYS A 154 -12.11 1.81 -9.53
CA CYS A 154 -12.36 0.56 -10.23
C CYS A 154 -11.17 -0.42 -10.10
N ALA A 155 -9.93 0.05 -10.26
CA ALA A 155 -8.73 -0.77 -10.09
C ALA A 155 -8.56 -1.27 -8.65
N ILE A 156 -8.87 -0.45 -7.65
CA ILE A 156 -8.86 -0.85 -6.24
C ILE A 156 -9.88 -1.96 -5.99
N ILE A 157 -11.14 -1.80 -6.42
CA ILE A 157 -12.18 -2.83 -6.29
C ILE A 157 -11.73 -4.12 -6.96
N GLN A 158 -11.16 -4.04 -8.17
CA GLN A 158 -10.65 -5.20 -8.89
C GLN A 158 -9.65 -6.00 -8.04
N GLN A 159 -8.72 -5.32 -7.36
CA GLN A 159 -7.73 -5.98 -6.54
C GLN A 159 -8.31 -6.55 -5.23
N ILE A 160 -9.21 -5.83 -4.57
CA ILE A 160 -9.92 -6.32 -3.36
C ILE A 160 -10.71 -7.60 -3.67
N LEU A 161 -11.30 -7.70 -4.85
CA LEU A 161 -12.08 -8.86 -5.26
C LEU A 161 -11.25 -10.13 -5.49
N CYS A 162 -9.96 -10.00 -5.81
CA CYS A 162 -9.09 -11.12 -6.17
C CYS A 162 -7.91 -11.35 -5.22
N SER A 163 -7.63 -10.46 -4.26
CA SER A 163 -6.54 -10.61 -3.28
C SER A 163 -7.04 -10.91 -1.87
N ASP A 164 -6.12 -11.33 -0.97
CA ASP A 164 -6.42 -11.63 0.43
C ASP A 164 -5.88 -10.50 1.31
N HIS A 165 -6.74 -9.63 1.84
CA HIS A 165 -6.45 -8.61 2.86
C HIS A 165 -5.20 -7.72 2.64
N PHE A 166 -4.38 -8.00 1.62
CA PHE A 166 -3.16 -7.23 1.30
C PHE A 166 -3.33 -6.48 0.00
N LEU A 167 -3.08 -5.18 0.04
CA LEU A 167 -3.16 -4.31 -1.13
C LEU A 167 -1.92 -3.40 -1.20
N LEU A 168 -1.15 -3.52 -2.26
CA LEU A 168 -0.04 -2.63 -2.54
C LEU A 168 -0.46 -1.58 -3.56
N MET A 169 -0.20 -0.30 -3.26
CA MET A 169 -0.47 0.83 -4.13
C MET A 169 0.83 1.54 -4.51
N ASP A 170 1.12 1.64 -5.81
CA ASP A 170 2.30 2.32 -6.31
C ASP A 170 1.96 3.74 -6.73
N GLU A 171 2.52 4.73 -6.02
CA GLU A 171 2.36 6.18 -6.24
C GLU A 171 0.89 6.63 -6.38
N PRO A 172 -0.02 6.28 -5.45
CA PRO A 172 -1.46 6.57 -5.60
C PRO A 172 -1.80 8.06 -5.52
N PHE A 173 -0.86 8.90 -5.10
CA PHE A 173 -1.03 10.35 -4.94
C PHE A 173 -0.35 11.16 -6.05
N SER A 174 0.33 10.50 -6.99
CA SER A 174 1.11 11.18 -8.03
C SER A 174 0.23 12.05 -8.93
N GLY A 175 0.61 13.33 -9.05
CA GLY A 175 -0.08 14.28 -9.92
C GLY A 175 -1.44 14.76 -9.44
N LEU A 176 -1.81 14.50 -8.18
CA LEU A 176 -3.06 14.96 -7.59
C LEU A 176 -2.93 16.38 -7.04
N ASP A 177 -3.98 17.18 -7.20
CA ASP A 177 -4.16 18.41 -6.43
C ASP A 177 -4.59 18.10 -4.98
N LEU A 178 -4.62 19.12 -4.12
CA LEU A 178 -4.92 18.96 -2.70
C LEU A 178 -6.28 18.29 -2.44
N LEU A 179 -7.33 18.66 -3.18
CA LEU A 179 -8.66 18.09 -2.99
C LEU A 179 -8.71 16.63 -3.43
N MET A 180 -8.01 16.28 -4.51
CA MET A 180 -7.92 14.89 -4.96
C MET A 180 -7.05 14.05 -4.03
N LEU A 181 -6.02 14.63 -3.43
CA LEU A 181 -5.21 13.97 -2.40
C LEU A 181 -6.06 13.61 -1.18
N GLU A 182 -6.87 14.55 -0.66
CA GLU A 182 -7.79 14.30 0.45
C GLU A 182 -8.76 13.16 0.13
N LYS A 183 -9.42 13.19 -1.04
CA LYS A 183 -10.34 12.15 -1.48
C LYS A 183 -9.67 10.78 -1.65
N THR A 184 -8.44 10.76 -2.14
CA THR A 184 -7.67 9.52 -2.29
C THR A 184 -7.26 8.98 -0.92
N SER A 185 -6.91 9.85 0.02
CA SER A 185 -6.61 9.50 1.41
C SER A 185 -7.83 8.89 2.11
N GLU A 186 -9.00 9.52 1.99
CA GLU A 186 -10.27 8.99 2.50
C GLU A 186 -10.60 7.63 1.88
N LEU A 187 -10.36 7.46 0.58
CA LEU A 187 -10.57 6.20 -0.11
C LEU A 187 -9.67 5.07 0.42
N ILE A 188 -8.37 5.35 0.63
CA ILE A 188 -7.41 4.39 1.19
C ILE A 188 -7.82 3.99 2.61
N GLN A 189 -8.18 4.96 3.45
CA GLN A 189 -8.66 4.69 4.81
C GLN A 189 -9.97 3.90 4.81
N LYS A 190 -10.91 4.22 3.90
CA LYS A 190 -12.15 3.45 3.74
C LYS A 190 -11.85 1.99 3.40
N VAL A 191 -10.94 1.73 2.46
CA VAL A 191 -10.55 0.36 2.08
C VAL A 191 -9.88 -0.37 3.24
N ALA A 192 -8.98 0.29 3.97
CA ALA A 192 -8.35 -0.30 5.15
C ALA A 192 -9.41 -0.73 6.17
N ASN A 193 -10.39 0.12 6.44
CA ASN A 193 -11.43 -0.10 7.46
C ASN A 193 -12.60 -1.01 7.02
N MET A 194 -12.55 -1.60 5.83
CA MET A 194 -13.57 -2.56 5.39
C MET A 194 -13.43 -3.92 6.08
N ASP A 195 -12.24 -4.26 6.57
CA ASP A 195 -11.95 -5.51 7.29
C ASP A 195 -10.77 -5.27 8.23
N GLU A 196 -10.79 -5.88 9.42
CA GLU A 196 -9.76 -5.71 10.45
C GLU A 196 -8.37 -6.20 10.01
N LEU A 197 -8.31 -7.16 9.09
CA LEU A 197 -7.07 -7.72 8.57
C LEU A 197 -6.54 -6.98 7.34
N ASN A 198 -7.31 -6.03 6.79
CA ASN A 198 -6.86 -5.30 5.62
C ASN A 198 -5.58 -4.53 5.90
N THR A 199 -4.56 -4.83 5.12
CA THR A 199 -3.25 -4.19 5.19
C THR A 199 -2.94 -3.54 3.85
N ILE A 200 -2.90 -2.22 3.84
CA ILE A 200 -2.57 -1.44 2.65
C ILE A 200 -1.14 -0.96 2.76
N ILE A 201 -0.33 -1.22 1.76
CA ILE A 201 1.03 -0.69 1.66
C ILE A 201 1.05 0.34 0.54
N VAL A 202 1.30 1.59 0.89
CA VAL A 202 1.38 2.72 -0.03
C VAL A 202 2.84 3.05 -0.28
N VAL A 203 3.29 2.85 -1.52
CA VAL A 203 4.65 3.21 -1.94
C VAL A 203 4.60 4.58 -2.62
N THR A 204 5.32 5.54 -2.09
CA THR A 204 5.35 6.90 -2.65
C THR A 204 6.62 7.65 -2.26
N HIS A 205 6.87 8.77 -2.92
CA HIS A 205 7.89 9.74 -2.55
C HIS A 205 7.28 11.00 -1.88
N ASP A 206 5.95 11.10 -1.85
CA ASP A 206 5.25 12.19 -1.16
C ASP A 206 5.11 11.89 0.34
N ILE A 207 5.98 12.54 1.13
CA ILE A 207 6.04 12.37 2.58
C ILE A 207 4.73 12.81 3.24
N THR A 208 4.16 13.93 2.79
CA THR A 208 2.95 14.50 3.39
C THR A 208 1.75 13.59 3.15
N ALA A 209 1.57 13.12 1.92
CA ALA A 209 0.49 12.22 1.56
C ALA A 209 0.60 10.87 2.28
N ALA A 210 1.80 10.27 2.32
CA ALA A 210 2.02 9.03 3.04
C ALA A 210 1.72 9.17 4.54
N ALA A 211 2.26 10.22 5.18
CA ALA A 211 2.04 10.46 6.61
C ALA A 211 0.57 10.73 6.96
N ALA A 212 -0.20 11.31 6.04
CA ALA A 212 -1.62 11.61 6.28
C ALA A 212 -2.52 10.38 6.34
N VAL A 213 -2.10 9.25 5.77
CA VAL A 213 -2.92 8.03 5.69
C VAL A 213 -2.36 6.86 6.48
N ALA A 214 -1.05 6.85 6.78
CA ALA A 214 -0.37 5.70 7.33
C ALA A 214 -0.48 5.62 8.86
N ASP A 215 -0.48 4.39 9.36
CA ASP A 215 -0.30 4.05 10.77
C ASP A 215 1.19 3.90 11.09
N HIS A 216 1.96 3.39 10.12
CA HIS A 216 3.40 3.24 10.19
C HIS A 216 4.07 3.75 8.91
N LEU A 217 5.26 4.33 9.03
CA LEU A 217 6.08 4.71 7.89
C LEU A 217 7.41 3.94 7.89
N TRP A 218 7.78 3.39 6.75
CA TRP A 218 9.08 2.80 6.48
C TRP A 218 9.87 3.69 5.54
N LEU A 219 11.05 4.10 5.98
CA LEU A 219 11.93 4.97 5.21
C LEU A 219 13.07 4.17 4.61
N MET A 220 13.14 4.09 3.28
CA MET A 220 14.25 3.47 2.56
C MET A 220 15.40 4.43 2.32
N GLY A 221 16.59 3.94 2.56
CA GLY A 221 17.84 4.66 2.33
C GLY A 221 18.98 3.73 2.03
N ARG A 222 20.20 4.30 2.03
CA ARG A 222 21.46 3.58 1.89
C ARG A 222 22.39 3.88 3.07
N ASP A 223 23.30 2.96 3.34
CA ASP A 223 24.45 3.27 4.17
C ASP A 223 25.37 4.24 3.43
N HIS A 224 26.17 4.98 4.19
CA HIS A 224 27.20 5.87 3.64
C HIS A 224 28.59 5.41 4.12
N ASP A 225 29.59 5.62 3.31
CA ASP A 225 30.99 5.38 3.70
C ASP A 225 31.52 6.50 4.61
N ALA A 226 32.77 6.38 5.04
CA ALA A 226 33.45 7.38 5.90
C ALA A 226 33.58 8.77 5.24
N LYS A 227 33.37 8.88 3.92
CA LYS A 227 33.41 10.13 3.17
C LYS A 227 32.02 10.73 2.95
N GLY A 228 30.96 9.99 3.32
CA GLY A 228 29.58 10.38 3.10
C GLY A 228 29.02 9.94 1.73
N ASP A 229 29.72 9.10 0.97
CA ASP A 229 29.23 8.59 -0.30
C ASP A 229 28.27 7.40 -0.07
N PRO A 230 27.14 7.32 -0.81
CA PRO A 230 26.17 6.25 -0.62
C PRO A 230 26.73 4.90 -1.08
N LEU A 231 26.64 3.91 -0.19
CA LEU A 231 27.02 2.53 -0.48
C LEU A 231 25.95 1.82 -1.35
N PRO A 232 26.33 0.83 -2.17
CA PRO A 232 25.39 0.05 -2.95
C PRO A 232 24.45 -0.81 -2.09
N GLY A 233 23.19 -0.91 -2.53
CA GLY A 233 22.13 -1.67 -1.85
C GLY A 233 21.42 -0.84 -0.79
N SER A 234 20.12 -0.74 -0.93
CA SER A 234 19.25 -0.01 0.00
C SER A 234 18.53 -0.94 0.97
N HIS A 235 18.14 -0.40 2.10
CA HIS A 235 17.38 -1.09 3.12
C HIS A 235 16.43 -0.11 3.81
N ILE A 236 15.62 -0.57 4.78
CA ILE A 236 14.82 0.30 5.63
C ILE A 236 15.73 0.87 6.70
N VAL A 237 16.01 2.17 6.62
CA VAL A 237 16.92 2.88 7.54
C VAL A 237 16.20 3.37 8.79
N GLU A 238 14.90 3.58 8.72
CA GLU A 238 14.10 4.11 9.82
C GLU A 238 12.64 3.71 9.69
N THR A 239 11.97 3.54 10.82
CA THR A 239 10.53 3.28 10.91
C THR A 239 9.90 4.25 11.90
N TYR A 240 8.71 4.74 11.57
CA TYR A 240 7.93 5.63 12.44
C TYR A 240 6.60 4.98 12.77
N ASP A 241 6.28 4.92 14.05
CA ASP A 241 4.95 4.56 14.56
C ASP A 241 4.14 5.86 14.75
N LEU A 242 3.15 6.08 13.88
CA LEU A 242 2.32 7.28 13.92
C LEU A 242 1.19 7.15 14.95
N ILE A 243 0.87 5.92 15.38
CA ILE A 243 -0.10 5.65 16.43
C ILE A 243 0.48 6.12 17.77
N GLU A 244 1.72 5.70 18.09
CA GLU A 244 2.41 6.14 19.32
C GLU A 244 2.64 7.66 19.37
N ARG A 245 2.80 8.28 18.19
CA ARG A 245 2.97 9.73 18.05
C ARG A 245 1.65 10.51 18.11
N ASP A 246 0.50 9.83 18.19
CA ASP A 246 -0.85 10.45 18.16
C ASP A 246 -1.07 11.28 16.89
N LEU A 247 -0.69 10.72 15.74
CA LEU A 247 -0.78 11.35 14.42
C LEU A 247 -1.71 10.60 13.45
N CYS A 248 -2.34 9.50 13.89
CA CYS A 248 -3.25 8.71 13.09
C CYS A 248 -4.71 9.09 13.33
N TRP A 249 -5.55 8.84 12.34
CA TRP A 249 -7.02 8.86 12.44
C TRP A 249 -7.64 10.20 12.84
N HIS A 250 -6.91 11.30 12.72
CA HIS A 250 -7.43 12.63 12.99
C HIS A 250 -8.04 13.24 11.72
N PRO A 251 -9.28 13.75 11.79
CA PRO A 251 -9.81 14.59 10.71
C PRO A 251 -8.90 15.80 10.48
N GLN A 252 -8.63 16.11 9.23
CA GLN A 252 -7.80 17.28 8.85
C GLN A 252 -6.37 17.24 9.43
N ILE A 253 -5.79 16.04 9.57
CA ILE A 253 -4.45 15.85 10.15
C ILE A 253 -3.39 16.74 9.50
N ILE A 254 -3.50 17.01 8.20
CA ILE A 254 -2.53 17.81 7.42
C ILE A 254 -2.29 19.20 8.02
N THR A 255 -3.29 19.79 8.66
CA THR A 255 -3.20 21.12 9.29
C THR A 255 -2.81 21.07 10.76
N HIS A 256 -2.71 19.89 11.36
CA HIS A 256 -2.38 19.74 12.77
C HIS A 256 -0.92 20.11 13.04
N PRO A 257 -0.60 20.96 14.03
CA PRO A 257 0.78 21.44 14.28
C PRO A 257 1.80 20.32 14.46
N ARG A 258 1.48 19.29 15.26
CA ARG A 258 2.38 18.12 15.47
C ARG A 258 2.64 17.37 14.17
N PHE A 259 1.67 17.29 13.28
CA PHE A 259 1.84 16.66 11.97
C PHE A 259 2.79 17.46 11.09
N VAL A 260 2.64 18.78 11.07
CA VAL A 260 3.54 19.67 10.30
C VAL A 260 4.99 19.54 10.79
N ASP A 261 5.19 19.46 12.10
CA ASP A 261 6.52 19.26 12.70
C ASP A 261 7.09 17.88 12.36
N PHE A 262 6.26 16.82 12.43
CA PHE A 262 6.65 15.48 12.03
C PHE A 262 7.03 15.40 10.54
N VAL A 263 6.23 15.97 9.65
CA VAL A 263 6.55 16.01 8.22
C VAL A 263 7.86 16.74 7.97
N ARG A 264 8.17 17.80 8.75
CA ARG A 264 9.45 18.50 8.68
C ARG A 264 10.60 17.58 9.13
N GLU A 265 10.46 16.86 10.25
CA GLU A 265 11.42 15.86 10.75
C GLU A 265 11.75 14.84 9.65
N VAL A 266 10.72 14.22 9.06
CA VAL A 266 10.91 13.22 8.00
C VAL A 266 11.55 13.84 6.74
N LYS A 267 11.18 15.07 6.36
CA LYS A 267 11.81 15.78 5.23
C LYS A 267 13.30 16.06 5.47
N GLU A 268 13.69 16.42 6.67
CA GLU A 268 15.09 16.62 7.03
C GLU A 268 15.87 15.31 6.95
N ARG A 269 15.30 14.24 7.49
CA ARG A 269 15.88 12.90 7.39
C ARG A 269 16.02 12.42 5.94
N PHE A 270 15.00 12.69 5.13
CA PHE A 270 14.97 12.32 3.71
C PHE A 270 16.10 12.97 2.88
N ARG A 271 16.61 14.14 3.29
CA ARG A 271 17.73 14.82 2.63
C ARG A 271 19.09 14.16 2.89
N THR A 272 19.18 13.31 3.90
CA THR A 272 20.41 12.62 4.32
C THR A 272 20.46 11.15 3.92
N LEU A 273 19.51 10.69 3.09
CA LEU A 273 19.39 9.30 2.61
C LEU A 273 20.26 8.99 1.40
#